data_ec0bbb925d7af3bc66a8b04c2e31168d
#
_entry.id   ec0bbb925d7af3bc66a8b04c2e31168d
#
_cell.length_a   1.000
_cell.length_b   1.000
_cell.length_c   1.000
_cell.angle_alpha   90.00
_cell.angle_beta   90.00
_cell.angle_gamma   90.00
#
_symmetry.space_group_name_H-M   'P 1'
#
loop_
_entity.id
_entity.type
_entity.pdbx_description
1 polymer ?
#
loop_
_entity_poly.entity_id
_entity_poly.type
_entity_poly.pdbx_seq_one_letter_code
_entity_poly.pdbx_strand_id
1 'polypeptide(L)'
;DIDSMLISQPATGEQGLEITEALVRSGAIDVVVVDSVAALVPRAEIEGEMGDSYVGLQARLMSRALRKLTGAIGKTNCIVIFINQLREKVGVMYGNPEVTTGGRALKFYSSVRIDVRRVEAIMYGEGISHFGELIDLGVKLELVQKSGSWFSIGETRIGQGRDAAKRYLQENPEVADKLEADIRKNFDKLMS
;
A
#
# COMPACT_ATOMS: atom_id res chain seq x y z
N ASP A 1 10.84 -14.81 6.61
CA ASP A 1 12.23 -15.14 6.92
C ASP A 1 13.13 -14.11 6.24
N ILE A 2 13.73 -13.22 7.03
CA ILE A 2 14.56 -12.11 6.54
C ILE A 2 15.90 -12.66 6.02
N ASP A 3 16.40 -13.73 6.61
CA ASP A 3 17.71 -14.29 6.28
C ASP A 3 17.74 -14.95 4.89
N SER A 4 16.56 -15.32 4.37
CA SER A 4 16.39 -15.91 3.03
C SER A 4 16.05 -14.88 1.95
N MET A 5 15.95 -13.59 2.31
CA MET A 5 15.56 -12.54 1.37
C MET A 5 16.75 -12.06 0.54
N LEU A 6 16.60 -12.09 -0.79
CA LEU A 6 17.58 -11.51 -1.71
C LEU A 6 17.37 -10.00 -1.79
N ILE A 7 18.40 -9.23 -1.46
CA ILE A 7 18.37 -7.76 -1.51
C ILE A 7 19.36 -7.28 -2.57
N SER A 8 18.91 -6.36 -3.43
CA SER A 8 19.75 -5.66 -4.41
C SER A 8 19.56 -4.15 -4.29
N GLN A 9 20.64 -3.40 -4.34
CA GLN A 9 20.65 -1.93 -4.30
C GLN A 9 21.27 -1.39 -5.60
N PRO A 10 20.47 -1.27 -6.68
CA PRO A 10 20.95 -0.76 -7.96
C PRO A 10 21.28 0.73 -7.89
N ALA A 11 22.30 1.17 -8.63
CA ALA A 11 22.72 2.56 -8.69
C ALA A 11 21.82 3.42 -9.58
N THR A 12 21.14 2.84 -10.57
CA THR A 12 20.27 3.54 -11.52
C THR A 12 18.93 2.84 -11.70
N GLY A 13 17.92 3.58 -12.15
CA GLY A 13 16.60 3.04 -12.45
C GLY A 13 16.63 1.96 -13.55
N GLU A 14 17.48 2.15 -14.57
CA GLU A 14 17.69 1.15 -15.62
C GLU A 14 18.19 -0.17 -15.04
N GLN A 15 19.23 -0.11 -14.21
CA GLN A 15 19.81 -1.30 -13.57
C GLN A 15 18.79 -2.03 -12.69
N GLY A 16 18.00 -1.29 -11.89
CA GLY A 16 16.97 -1.89 -11.03
C GLY A 16 15.91 -2.63 -11.84
N LEU A 17 15.48 -2.07 -12.96
CA LEU A 17 14.49 -2.67 -13.83
C LEU A 17 15.05 -3.85 -14.65
N GLU A 18 16.34 -3.81 -15.03
CA GLU A 18 17.03 -4.93 -15.68
C GLU A 18 17.22 -6.12 -14.73
N ILE A 19 17.59 -5.87 -13.47
CA ILE A 19 17.66 -6.90 -12.43
C ILE A 19 16.28 -7.52 -12.22
N THR A 20 15.23 -6.69 -12.10
CA THR A 20 13.85 -7.17 -11.98
C THR A 20 13.46 -8.06 -13.16
N GLU A 21 13.77 -7.65 -14.40
CA GLU A 21 13.49 -8.45 -15.60
C GLU A 21 14.25 -9.79 -15.56
N ALA A 22 15.52 -9.80 -15.18
CA ALA A 22 16.33 -10.99 -15.09
C ALA A 22 15.79 -11.99 -14.05
N LEU A 23 15.41 -11.51 -12.86
CA LEU A 23 14.81 -12.32 -11.80
C LEU A 23 13.47 -12.93 -12.24
N VAL A 24 12.59 -12.16 -12.87
CA VAL A 24 11.32 -12.67 -13.41
C VAL A 24 11.57 -13.75 -14.47
N ARG A 25 12.50 -13.51 -15.41
CA ARG A 25 12.81 -14.45 -16.48
C ARG A 25 13.46 -15.74 -16.01
N SER A 26 14.15 -15.72 -14.87
CA SER A 26 14.78 -16.90 -14.30
C SER A 26 13.76 -17.99 -13.92
N GLY A 27 12.53 -17.59 -13.60
CA GLY A 27 11.49 -18.50 -13.09
C GLY A 27 11.79 -19.11 -11.71
N ALA A 28 12.87 -18.64 -11.06
CA ALA A 28 13.30 -19.15 -9.75
C ALA A 28 12.77 -18.32 -8.57
N ILE A 29 12.14 -17.19 -8.85
CA ILE A 29 11.65 -16.24 -7.83
C ILE A 29 10.14 -16.11 -7.95
N ASP A 30 9.43 -16.28 -6.84
CA ASP A 30 7.97 -16.18 -6.80
C ASP A 30 7.49 -14.74 -6.66
N VAL A 31 8.24 -13.89 -5.93
CA VAL A 31 7.88 -12.49 -5.66
C VAL A 31 9.09 -11.59 -5.80
N VAL A 32 8.95 -10.52 -6.56
CA VAL A 32 9.93 -9.42 -6.65
C VAL A 32 9.27 -8.14 -6.18
N VAL A 33 9.89 -7.44 -5.24
CA VAL A 33 9.43 -6.15 -4.73
C VAL A 33 10.40 -5.05 -5.17
N VAL A 34 9.86 -4.02 -5.81
CA VAL A 34 10.61 -2.80 -6.19
C VAL A 34 10.18 -1.67 -5.26
N ASP A 35 11.03 -1.35 -4.30
CA ASP A 35 10.80 -0.28 -3.33
C ASP A 35 11.85 0.83 -3.51
N SER A 36 11.52 1.94 -4.07
CA SER A 36 10.24 2.34 -4.63
C SER A 36 10.40 2.87 -6.07
N VAL A 37 9.31 3.01 -6.79
CA VAL A 37 9.32 3.62 -8.15
C VAL A 37 9.94 5.02 -8.11
N ALA A 38 9.73 5.78 -7.02
CA ALA A 38 10.29 7.13 -6.86
C ALA A 38 11.83 7.13 -6.85
N ALA A 39 12.46 6.03 -6.43
CA ALA A 39 13.91 5.87 -6.37
C ALA A 39 14.53 5.35 -7.68
N LEU A 40 13.72 4.96 -8.65
CA LEU A 40 14.20 4.56 -9.98
C LEU A 40 14.60 5.77 -10.82
N VAL A 41 15.71 6.39 -10.44
CA VAL A 41 16.24 7.57 -11.12
C VAL A 41 16.95 7.15 -12.41
N PRO A 42 16.61 7.74 -13.57
CA PRO A 42 17.32 7.46 -14.82
C PRO A 42 18.81 7.83 -14.74
N ARG A 43 19.67 7.02 -15.36
CA ARG A 43 21.12 7.27 -15.39
C ARG A 43 21.46 8.67 -15.88
N ALA A 44 20.81 9.14 -16.96
CA ALA A 44 21.05 10.45 -17.52
C ALA A 44 20.73 11.60 -16.53
N GLU A 45 19.80 11.38 -15.59
CA GLU A 45 19.49 12.34 -14.54
C GLU A 45 20.55 12.33 -13.43
N ILE A 46 21.13 11.15 -13.14
CA ILE A 46 22.20 11.01 -12.13
C ILE A 46 23.52 11.62 -12.64
N GLU A 47 23.83 11.43 -13.91
CA GLU A 47 25.06 11.90 -14.55
C GLU A 47 24.99 13.37 -15.03
N GLY A 48 23.80 13.97 -15.02
CA GLY A 48 23.58 15.35 -15.45
C GLY A 48 23.92 16.40 -14.40
N GLU A 49 23.87 17.66 -14.80
CA GLU A 49 24.14 18.80 -13.90
C GLU A 49 22.89 19.18 -13.09
N MET A 50 23.11 19.81 -11.92
CA MET A 50 22.05 20.19 -10.96
C MET A 50 20.99 21.17 -11.52
N GLY A 51 21.24 21.80 -12.66
CA GLY A 51 20.33 22.75 -13.31
C GLY A 51 19.55 22.15 -14.49
N ASP A 52 19.85 20.93 -14.87
CA ASP A 52 19.27 20.33 -16.06
C ASP A 52 17.81 19.91 -15.85
N SER A 53 17.01 20.05 -16.89
CA SER A 53 15.61 19.64 -16.87
C SER A 53 15.41 18.26 -17.50
N TYR A 54 15.09 17.28 -16.67
CA TYR A 54 14.88 15.88 -17.10
C TYR A 54 13.41 15.47 -17.13
N VAL A 55 12.55 16.39 -17.54
CA VAL A 55 11.09 16.17 -17.56
C VAL A 55 10.71 14.92 -18.34
N GLY A 56 10.06 13.98 -17.65
CA GLY A 56 9.47 12.79 -18.24
C GLY A 56 10.45 11.65 -18.54
N LEU A 57 11.74 11.74 -18.21
CA LEU A 57 12.69 10.64 -18.42
C LEU A 57 12.28 9.39 -17.62
N GLN A 58 11.95 9.54 -16.34
CA GLN A 58 11.50 8.44 -15.52
C GLN A 58 10.21 7.80 -16.05
N ALA A 59 9.27 8.61 -16.55
CA ALA A 59 8.04 8.09 -17.14
C ALA A 59 8.30 7.28 -18.43
N ARG A 60 9.27 7.70 -19.25
CA ARG A 60 9.71 6.96 -20.44
C ARG A 60 10.41 5.66 -20.06
N LEU A 61 11.31 5.70 -19.06
CA LEU A 61 11.98 4.51 -18.51
C LEU A 61 10.95 3.48 -18.03
N MET A 62 10.02 3.88 -17.18
CA MET A 62 8.95 3.01 -16.66
C MET A 62 8.09 2.44 -17.79
N SER A 63 7.69 3.25 -18.76
CA SER A 63 6.86 2.78 -19.88
C SER A 63 7.58 1.72 -20.72
N ARG A 64 8.88 1.88 -20.97
CA ARG A 64 9.70 0.89 -21.71
C ARG A 64 9.89 -0.41 -20.91
N ALA A 65 10.23 -0.28 -19.63
CA ALA A 65 10.47 -1.42 -18.75
C ALA A 65 9.21 -2.26 -18.54
N LEU A 66 8.08 -1.61 -18.23
CA LEU A 66 6.81 -2.31 -17.98
C LEU A 66 6.32 -3.06 -19.22
N ARG A 67 6.58 -2.54 -20.44
CA ARG A 67 6.26 -3.25 -21.68
C ARG A 67 7.04 -4.57 -21.80
N LYS A 68 8.32 -4.57 -21.41
CA LYS A 68 9.15 -5.78 -21.39
C LYS A 68 8.75 -6.74 -20.28
N LEU A 69 8.59 -6.19 -19.05
CA LEU A 69 8.23 -6.97 -17.86
C LEU A 69 6.90 -7.70 -18.01
N THR A 70 5.88 -7.05 -18.56
CA THR A 70 4.57 -7.69 -18.78
C THR A 70 4.69 -8.93 -19.64
N GLY A 71 5.52 -8.87 -20.71
CA GLY A 71 5.78 -10.03 -21.56
C GLY A 71 6.57 -11.15 -20.88
N ALA A 72 7.40 -10.83 -19.87
CA ALA A 72 8.13 -11.80 -19.07
C ALA A 72 7.25 -12.40 -17.98
N ILE A 73 6.54 -11.57 -17.22
CA ILE A 73 5.63 -11.98 -16.12
C ILE A 73 4.54 -12.93 -16.65
N GLY A 74 3.95 -12.64 -17.81
CA GLY A 74 2.92 -13.51 -18.40
C GLY A 74 3.38 -14.93 -18.79
N LYS A 75 4.69 -15.21 -18.69
CA LYS A 75 5.28 -16.53 -18.97
C LYS A 75 5.82 -17.23 -17.72
N THR A 76 5.67 -16.61 -16.56
CA THR A 76 6.19 -17.09 -15.27
C THR A 76 5.07 -17.00 -14.22
N ASN A 77 5.27 -17.66 -13.09
CA ASN A 77 4.39 -17.55 -11.92
C ASN A 77 4.87 -16.48 -10.93
N CYS A 78 5.72 -15.54 -11.37
CA CYS A 78 6.30 -14.52 -10.52
C CYS A 78 5.34 -13.33 -10.37
N ILE A 79 5.16 -12.87 -9.13
CA ILE A 79 4.45 -11.64 -8.80
C ILE A 79 5.45 -10.50 -8.69
N VAL A 80 5.20 -9.39 -9.39
CA VAL A 80 6.04 -8.18 -9.24
C VAL A 80 5.23 -7.07 -8.57
N ILE A 81 5.72 -6.61 -7.42
CA ILE A 81 5.11 -5.57 -6.61
C ILE A 81 5.92 -4.28 -6.78
N PHE A 82 5.28 -3.22 -7.27
CA PHE A 82 5.87 -1.89 -7.33
C PHE A 82 5.29 -1.03 -6.20
N ILE A 83 6.14 -0.62 -5.27
CA ILE A 83 5.78 0.36 -4.24
C ILE A 83 5.94 1.75 -4.85
N ASN A 84 4.93 2.61 -4.70
CA ASN A 84 4.96 3.96 -5.24
C ASN A 84 4.48 4.99 -4.20
N GLN A 85 4.85 6.24 -4.40
CA GLN A 85 4.44 7.36 -3.56
C GLN A 85 3.34 8.16 -4.23
N LEU A 86 2.38 8.61 -3.43
CA LEU A 86 1.40 9.61 -3.84
C LEU A 86 2.00 11.01 -3.65
N ARG A 87 1.81 11.87 -4.65
CA ARG A 87 2.16 13.28 -4.62
C ARG A 87 0.93 14.08 -4.96
N GLU A 88 0.81 15.27 -4.43
CA GLU A 88 -0.23 16.20 -4.82
C GLU A 88 0.28 17.17 -5.89
N LYS A 89 -0.50 17.29 -6.95
CA LYS A 89 -0.23 18.28 -8.00
C LYS A 89 -0.81 19.63 -7.58
N VAL A 90 0.06 20.60 -7.37
CA VAL A 90 -0.33 21.98 -7.01
C VAL A 90 -1.12 22.62 -8.15
N GLY A 91 -2.19 23.35 -7.80
CA GLY A 91 -3.00 24.13 -8.76
C GLY A 91 -4.14 23.35 -9.43
N VAL A 92 -4.46 22.15 -8.98
CA VAL A 92 -5.65 21.41 -9.44
C VAL A 92 -6.87 21.89 -8.64
N MET A 93 -7.72 22.74 -9.25
CA MET A 93 -8.93 23.26 -8.60
C MET A 93 -10.11 22.27 -8.63
N TYR A 94 -10.14 21.34 -9.60
CA TYR A 94 -11.20 20.34 -9.76
C TYR A 94 -10.60 18.96 -10.09
N GLY A 95 -11.19 17.89 -9.52
CA GLY A 95 -10.75 16.51 -9.70
C GLY A 95 -9.75 16.06 -8.64
N ASN A 96 -9.20 14.85 -8.81
CA ASN A 96 -8.23 14.29 -7.85
C ASN A 96 -6.82 14.84 -8.16
N PRO A 97 -6.21 15.61 -7.23
CA PRO A 97 -4.87 16.16 -7.40
C PRO A 97 -3.77 15.10 -7.23
N GLU A 98 -4.09 13.90 -6.73
CA GLU A 98 -3.11 12.87 -6.43
C GLU A 98 -2.50 12.27 -7.70
N VAL A 99 -1.19 12.29 -7.76
CA VAL A 99 -0.39 11.72 -8.84
C VAL A 99 0.69 10.79 -8.28
N THR A 100 1.07 9.79 -9.07
CA THR A 100 2.16 8.88 -8.72
C THR A 100 3.41 9.23 -9.51
N THR A 101 4.60 8.96 -8.95
CA THR A 101 5.87 9.07 -9.66
C THR A 101 5.99 8.00 -10.75
N GLY A 102 6.89 8.20 -11.73
CA GLY A 102 7.10 7.26 -12.83
C GLY A 102 6.05 7.32 -13.94
N GLY A 103 5.19 8.36 -13.95
CA GLY A 103 4.19 8.59 -14.98
C GLY A 103 2.96 7.70 -14.87
N ARG A 104 2.25 7.51 -16.01
CA ARG A 104 0.95 6.84 -16.05
C ARG A 104 1.03 5.35 -16.39
N ALA A 105 2.20 4.84 -16.75
CA ALA A 105 2.35 3.48 -17.29
C ALA A 105 1.89 2.39 -16.31
N LEU A 106 2.29 2.47 -15.04
CA LEU A 106 1.88 1.50 -14.02
C LEU A 106 0.37 1.33 -13.91
N LYS A 107 -0.40 2.41 -14.09
CA LYS A 107 -1.87 2.36 -14.03
C LYS A 107 -2.49 1.45 -15.10
N PHE A 108 -1.82 1.30 -16.24
CA PHE A 108 -2.30 0.49 -17.36
C PHE A 108 -1.75 -0.94 -17.34
N TYR A 109 -0.55 -1.14 -16.77
CA TYR A 109 0.08 -2.45 -16.72
C TYR A 109 -0.22 -3.25 -15.44
N SER A 110 -0.67 -2.60 -14.37
CA SER A 110 -1.00 -3.27 -13.11
C SER A 110 -2.29 -4.08 -13.22
N SER A 111 -2.26 -5.35 -12.82
CA SER A 111 -3.44 -6.20 -12.66
C SER A 111 -4.22 -5.84 -11.41
N VAL A 112 -3.52 -5.47 -10.33
CA VAL A 112 -4.09 -5.05 -9.05
C VAL A 112 -3.45 -3.74 -8.64
N ARG A 113 -4.25 -2.83 -8.08
CA ARG A 113 -3.78 -1.57 -7.50
C ARG A 113 -4.32 -1.44 -6.09
N ILE A 114 -3.40 -1.34 -5.14
CA ILE A 114 -3.73 -1.21 -3.71
C ILE A 114 -3.38 0.21 -3.28
N ASP A 115 -4.33 0.90 -2.69
CA ASP A 115 -4.14 2.22 -2.07
C ASP A 115 -4.06 2.01 -0.56
N VAL A 116 -2.85 2.19 -0.02
CA VAL A 116 -2.60 2.04 1.42
C VAL A 116 -2.62 3.43 2.04
N ARG A 117 -3.66 3.72 2.80
CA ARG A 117 -3.83 4.99 3.48
C ARG A 117 -3.70 4.83 4.98
N ARG A 118 -3.01 5.78 5.59
CA ARG A 118 -2.93 5.84 7.05
C ARG A 118 -4.29 6.21 7.61
N VAL A 119 -4.92 5.27 8.28
CA VAL A 119 -6.16 5.49 9.03
C VAL A 119 -5.84 5.84 10.48
N GLU A 120 -4.74 5.28 11.01
CA GLU A 120 -4.29 5.48 12.38
C GLU A 120 -2.76 5.54 12.46
N ALA A 121 -2.22 6.12 13.55
CA ALA A 121 -0.80 6.08 13.84
C ALA A 121 -0.36 4.65 14.16
N ILE A 122 0.65 4.14 13.49
CA ILE A 122 1.32 2.89 13.88
C ILE A 122 2.06 3.17 15.19
N MET A 123 1.72 2.42 16.24
CA MET A 123 2.39 2.51 17.53
C MET A 123 3.72 1.76 17.49
N TYR A 124 4.77 2.38 17.98
CA TYR A 124 6.09 1.76 18.03
C TYR A 124 6.03 0.48 18.89
N GLY A 125 6.43 -0.66 18.34
CA GLY A 125 6.42 -1.95 19.01
C GLY A 125 5.08 -2.72 19.01
N GLU A 126 3.97 -2.06 18.64
CA GLU A 126 2.63 -2.68 18.60
C GLU A 126 2.09 -2.87 17.17
N GLY A 127 2.64 -2.16 16.19
CA GLY A 127 2.18 -2.20 14.80
C GLY A 127 0.83 -1.50 14.60
N ILE A 128 -0.02 -2.07 13.75
CA ILE A 128 -1.39 -1.59 13.51
C ILE A 128 -2.24 -1.95 14.73
N SER A 129 -3.02 -0.98 15.23
CA SER A 129 -3.88 -1.20 16.39
C SER A 129 -5.04 -2.14 16.04
N HIS A 130 -4.93 -3.42 16.41
CA HIS A 130 -5.96 -4.43 16.20
C HIS A 130 -7.33 -4.00 16.74
N PHE A 131 -7.38 -3.50 17.99
CA PHE A 131 -8.61 -3.03 18.60
C PHE A 131 -9.18 -1.76 17.93
N GLY A 132 -8.31 -0.90 17.38
CA GLY A 132 -8.75 0.25 16.60
C GLY A 132 -9.42 -0.18 15.31
N GLU A 133 -8.86 -1.17 14.63
CA GLU A 133 -9.42 -1.74 13.41
C GLU A 133 -10.78 -2.44 13.68
N LEU A 134 -10.90 -3.19 14.77
CA LEU A 134 -12.18 -3.80 15.19
C LEU A 134 -13.28 -2.76 15.39
N ILE A 135 -12.96 -1.60 15.99
CA ILE A 135 -13.94 -0.53 16.18
C ILE A 135 -14.35 0.06 14.84
N ASP A 136 -13.39 0.37 13.95
CA ASP A 136 -13.67 1.00 12.67
C ASP A 136 -14.48 0.09 11.73
N LEU A 137 -14.13 -1.19 11.66
CA LEU A 137 -14.87 -2.20 10.90
C LEU A 137 -16.23 -2.47 11.53
N GLY A 138 -16.29 -2.54 12.87
CA GLY A 138 -17.53 -2.69 13.61
C GLY A 138 -18.51 -1.56 13.35
N VAL A 139 -18.03 -0.30 13.28
CA VAL A 139 -18.89 0.85 12.94
C VAL A 139 -19.38 0.76 11.50
N LYS A 140 -18.51 0.39 10.55
CA LYS A 140 -18.89 0.24 9.13
C LYS A 140 -19.95 -0.86 8.92
N LEU A 141 -19.89 -1.90 9.72
CA LEU A 141 -20.84 -3.04 9.68
C LEU A 141 -22.06 -2.84 10.61
N GLU A 142 -22.19 -1.68 11.25
CA GLU A 142 -23.25 -1.36 12.21
C GLU A 142 -23.29 -2.29 13.44
N LEU A 143 -22.21 -3.05 13.68
CA LEU A 143 -22.01 -3.89 14.88
C LEU A 143 -21.61 -3.04 16.09
N VAL A 144 -20.93 -1.93 15.85
CA VAL A 144 -20.59 -0.89 16.81
C VAL A 144 -21.38 0.37 16.45
N GLN A 145 -22.19 0.85 17.35
CA GLN A 145 -22.95 2.08 17.17
C GLN A 145 -22.11 3.28 17.63
N LYS A 146 -22.06 4.32 16.80
CA LYS A 146 -21.42 5.61 17.13
C LYS A 146 -22.48 6.70 17.21
N SER A 147 -22.65 7.25 18.40
CA SER A 147 -23.55 8.39 18.63
C SER A 147 -22.76 9.58 19.20
N GLY A 148 -22.49 10.56 18.36
CA GLY A 148 -21.56 11.65 18.67
C GLY A 148 -20.17 11.14 18.99
N SER A 149 -19.69 11.36 20.22
CA SER A 149 -18.41 10.83 20.70
C SER A 149 -18.51 9.46 21.39
N TRP A 150 -19.68 8.90 21.55
CA TRP A 150 -19.90 7.64 22.27
C TRP A 150 -19.93 6.45 21.33
N PHE A 151 -19.29 5.35 21.78
CA PHE A 151 -19.30 4.05 21.12
C PHE A 151 -20.04 3.04 22.00
N SER A 152 -20.86 2.18 21.37
CA SER A 152 -21.60 1.12 22.06
C SER A 152 -21.70 -0.15 21.22
N ILE A 153 -21.77 -1.31 21.88
CA ILE A 153 -22.05 -2.62 21.30
C ILE A 153 -23.36 -3.11 21.89
N GLY A 154 -24.41 -3.19 21.07
CA GLY A 154 -25.76 -3.41 21.56
C GLY A 154 -26.18 -2.30 22.55
N GLU A 155 -26.57 -2.69 23.76
CA GLU A 155 -26.96 -1.73 24.82
C GLU A 155 -25.76 -1.26 25.68
N THR A 156 -24.59 -1.86 25.53
CA THR A 156 -23.42 -1.57 26.35
C THR A 156 -22.59 -0.44 25.77
N ARG A 157 -22.42 0.64 26.54
CA ARG A 157 -21.48 1.71 26.19
C ARG A 157 -20.06 1.26 26.44
N ILE A 158 -19.21 1.28 25.41
CA ILE A 158 -17.82 0.81 25.47
C ILE A 158 -16.81 1.96 25.62
N GLY A 159 -17.22 3.22 25.41
CA GLY A 159 -16.34 4.36 25.68
C GLY A 159 -16.78 5.67 25.03
N GLN A 160 -16.28 6.76 25.59
CA GLN A 160 -16.37 8.08 25.00
C GLN A 160 -15.05 8.37 24.26
N GLY A 161 -15.11 8.50 22.95
CA GLY A 161 -13.95 8.60 22.09
C GLY A 161 -13.37 7.22 21.74
N ARG A 162 -12.61 7.22 20.63
CA ARG A 162 -12.03 5.98 20.05
C ARG A 162 -11.03 5.31 21.00
N ASP A 163 -10.21 6.10 21.72
CA ASP A 163 -9.19 5.55 22.62
C ASP A 163 -9.81 4.87 23.86
N ALA A 164 -10.91 5.42 24.38
CA ALA A 164 -11.63 4.77 25.46
C ALA A 164 -12.28 3.47 25.03
N ALA A 165 -12.86 3.43 23.82
CA ALA A 165 -13.43 2.21 23.26
C ALA A 165 -12.36 1.14 22.99
N LYS A 166 -11.16 1.53 22.51
CA LYS A 166 -10.00 0.62 22.35
C LYS A 166 -9.59 0.00 23.68
N ARG A 167 -9.44 0.83 24.70
CA ARG A 167 -9.07 0.36 26.05
C ARG A 167 -10.09 -0.60 26.60
N TYR A 168 -11.38 -0.32 26.40
CA TYR A 168 -12.46 -1.24 26.82
C TYR A 168 -12.31 -2.61 26.16
N LEU A 169 -12.04 -2.68 24.85
CA LEU A 169 -11.81 -3.95 24.15
C LEU A 169 -10.53 -4.66 24.61
N GLN A 170 -9.49 -3.92 24.96
CA GLN A 170 -8.26 -4.49 25.55
C GLN A 170 -8.51 -5.12 26.93
N GLU A 171 -9.35 -4.49 27.74
CA GLU A 171 -9.70 -4.95 29.09
C GLU A 171 -10.77 -6.07 29.07
N ASN A 172 -11.48 -6.23 27.95
CA ASN A 172 -12.55 -7.22 27.78
C ASN A 172 -12.33 -8.08 26.53
N PRO A 173 -11.37 -9.00 26.54
CA PRO A 173 -10.99 -9.78 25.35
C PRO A 173 -12.13 -10.64 24.80
N GLU A 174 -13.02 -11.16 25.63
CA GLU A 174 -14.20 -11.91 25.20
C GLU A 174 -15.16 -11.09 24.33
N VAL A 175 -15.27 -9.77 24.60
CA VAL A 175 -16.09 -8.84 23.78
C VAL A 175 -15.38 -8.56 22.46
N ALA A 176 -14.05 -8.40 22.48
CA ALA A 176 -13.24 -8.19 21.29
C ALA A 176 -13.30 -9.41 20.35
N ASP A 177 -13.11 -10.63 20.89
CA ASP A 177 -13.16 -11.88 20.12
C ASP A 177 -14.54 -12.11 19.48
N LYS A 178 -15.62 -11.80 20.23
CA LYS A 178 -16.98 -11.88 19.68
C LYS A 178 -17.19 -10.87 18.56
N LEU A 179 -16.76 -9.62 18.75
CA LEU A 179 -16.85 -8.58 17.73
C LEU A 179 -16.07 -8.96 16.48
N GLU A 180 -14.85 -9.49 16.64
CA GLU A 180 -14.04 -9.98 15.51
C GLU A 180 -14.75 -11.10 14.75
N ALA A 181 -15.29 -12.08 15.46
CA ALA A 181 -16.04 -13.18 14.84
C ALA A 181 -17.25 -12.68 14.05
N ASP A 182 -17.98 -11.69 14.58
CA ASP A 182 -19.13 -11.10 13.90
C ASP A 182 -18.72 -10.22 12.70
N ILE A 183 -17.59 -9.52 12.78
CA ILE A 183 -17.00 -8.81 11.64
C ILE A 183 -16.64 -9.80 10.53
N ARG A 184 -15.93 -10.90 10.84
CA ARG A 184 -15.54 -11.93 9.87
C ARG A 184 -16.75 -12.56 9.17
N LYS A 185 -17.85 -12.81 9.87
CA LYS A 185 -19.10 -13.35 9.28
C LYS A 185 -19.77 -12.38 8.30
N ASN A 186 -19.59 -11.08 8.50
CA ASN A 186 -20.22 -10.05 7.69
C ASN A 186 -19.24 -9.39 6.70
N PHE A 187 -18.04 -9.96 6.52
CA PHE A 187 -16.97 -9.34 5.71
C PHE A 187 -17.39 -9.09 4.27
N ASP A 188 -18.20 -9.96 3.68
CA ASP A 188 -18.70 -9.80 2.30
C ASP A 188 -19.51 -8.51 2.08
N LYS A 189 -20.13 -7.99 3.16
CA LYS A 189 -20.89 -6.72 3.11
C LYS A 189 -19.98 -5.48 3.02
N LEU A 190 -18.69 -5.62 3.31
CA LEU A 190 -17.72 -4.53 3.17
C LEU A 190 -17.20 -4.39 1.72
N MET A 191 -17.39 -5.43 0.91
CA MET A 191 -16.89 -5.52 -0.46
C MET A 191 -17.97 -5.16 -1.50
N SER A 192 -19.22 -5.01 -1.07
CA SER A 192 -20.36 -4.60 -1.90
C SER A 192 -20.59 -3.09 -1.83
#